data_6eef7fbf8c216c1405aaaa9e2944e8c1
#
_entry.id   6eef7fbf8c216c1405aaaa9e2944e8c1
#
_cell.length_a   1.000
_cell.length_b   1.000
_cell.length_c   1.000
_cell.angle_alpha   90.00
_cell.angle_beta   90.00
_cell.angle_gamma   90.00
#
_symmetry.space_group_name_H-M   'P 1'
#
loop_
_entity.id
_entity.type
_entity.pdbx_description
1 polymer ?
#
loop_
_entity_poly.entity_id
_entity_poly.type
_entity_poly.pdbx_seq_one_letter_code
_entity_poly.pdbx_strand_id
1 'polypeptide(L)'
;MTIAITGASGFIGRRLMKALAGGNHNIKVLSRHAGTNLPPGVQLYVWDAMKGPPPELSLEGVDAVVHLAGEPIAQRWSDEVKQKIRNSRATGTRHLVQALSTMSRRPSVLVCGSAIGYYGSRGDEVLTEQSAPGSGFMADVCVAWSRKPI
;
A
#
# COMPACT_ATOMS: atom_id res chain seq x y z
N MET A 1 2.42 -15.01 13.48
CA MET A 1 2.96 -13.75 12.95
C MET A 1 1.96 -12.62 13.15
N THR A 2 2.44 -11.42 13.41
CA THR A 2 1.61 -10.20 13.40
C THR A 2 1.80 -9.49 12.06
N ILE A 3 0.71 -9.26 11.33
CA ILE A 3 0.74 -8.71 9.97
C ILE A 3 -0.07 -7.41 9.94
N ALA A 4 0.55 -6.31 9.55
CA ALA A 4 -0.14 -5.05 9.31
C ALA A 4 -0.54 -4.93 7.84
N ILE A 5 -1.80 -4.58 7.57
CA ILE A 5 -2.35 -4.51 6.22
C ILE A 5 -3.01 -3.15 6.00
N THR A 6 -2.62 -2.45 4.96
CA THR A 6 -3.32 -1.27 4.47
C THR A 6 -4.11 -1.62 3.21
N GLY A 7 -5.24 -0.96 2.98
CA GLY A 7 -6.09 -1.27 1.82
C GLY A 7 -6.83 -2.61 1.92
N ALA A 8 -7.05 -3.13 3.13
CA ALA A 8 -7.73 -4.39 3.39
C ALA A 8 -9.17 -4.47 2.82
N SER A 9 -9.86 -3.33 2.67
CA SER A 9 -11.20 -3.24 2.08
C SER A 9 -11.22 -3.27 0.54
N GLY A 10 -10.06 -3.16 -0.11
CA GLY A 10 -9.91 -3.22 -1.56
C GLY A 10 -10.06 -4.64 -2.13
N PHE A 11 -10.05 -4.76 -3.45
CA PHE A 11 -10.22 -6.05 -4.14
C PHE A 11 -9.17 -7.09 -3.71
N ILE A 12 -7.89 -6.75 -3.77
CA ILE A 12 -6.79 -7.64 -3.35
C ILE A 12 -6.81 -7.81 -1.83
N GLY A 13 -7.01 -6.72 -1.07
CA GLY A 13 -7.01 -6.75 0.38
C GLY A 13 -8.04 -7.70 0.97
N ARG A 14 -9.28 -7.71 0.46
CA ARG A 14 -10.33 -8.65 0.89
C ARG A 14 -9.96 -10.11 0.61
N ARG A 15 -9.33 -10.39 -0.53
CA ARG A 15 -8.85 -11.74 -0.86
C ARG A 15 -7.73 -12.17 0.08
N LEU A 16 -6.79 -11.28 0.35
CA LEU A 16 -5.70 -11.52 1.30
C LEU A 16 -6.26 -11.77 2.72
N MET A 17 -7.17 -10.93 3.20
CA MET A 17 -7.81 -11.11 4.50
C MET A 17 -8.49 -12.48 4.61
N LYS A 18 -9.21 -12.91 3.57
CA LYS A 18 -9.85 -14.24 3.52
C LYS A 18 -8.80 -15.37 3.55
N ALA A 19 -7.70 -15.23 2.84
CA ALA A 19 -6.63 -16.24 2.82
C ALA A 19 -5.92 -16.36 4.17
N LEU A 20 -5.78 -15.26 4.91
CA LEU A 20 -5.14 -15.23 6.22
C LEU A 20 -6.07 -15.66 7.38
N ALA A 21 -7.39 -15.63 7.17
CA ALA A 21 -8.37 -15.91 8.22
C ALA A 21 -8.30 -17.34 8.78
N GLY A 22 -7.77 -18.31 8.01
CA GLY A 22 -7.57 -19.70 8.45
C GLY A 22 -6.23 -19.96 9.14
N GLY A 23 -5.35 -18.97 9.18
CA GLY A 23 -4.02 -19.07 9.77
C GLY A 23 -3.96 -18.49 11.19
N ASN A 24 -2.98 -18.96 11.97
CA ASN A 24 -2.74 -18.40 13.31
C ASN A 24 -1.94 -17.09 13.20
N HIS A 25 -2.60 -16.01 12.70
CA HIS A 25 -2.01 -14.70 12.51
C HIS A 25 -2.77 -13.64 13.30
N ASN A 26 -2.04 -12.71 13.91
CA ASN A 26 -2.60 -11.48 14.44
C ASN A 26 -2.64 -10.44 13.31
N ILE A 27 -3.83 -9.96 12.95
CA ILE A 27 -3.99 -9.01 11.85
C ILE A 27 -4.28 -7.62 12.40
N LYS A 28 -3.50 -6.65 11.97
CA LYS A 28 -3.71 -5.22 12.20
C LYS A 28 -4.05 -4.56 10.87
N VAL A 29 -5.21 -3.94 10.79
CA VAL A 29 -5.65 -3.21 9.59
C VAL A 29 -5.53 -1.71 9.81
N LEU A 30 -4.88 -1.04 8.87
CA LEU A 30 -4.85 0.43 8.82
C LEU A 30 -5.79 0.90 7.71
N SER A 31 -6.80 1.68 8.07
CA SER A 31 -7.84 2.16 7.17
C SER A 31 -8.20 3.61 7.46
N ARG A 32 -8.62 4.34 6.42
CA ARG A 32 -9.11 5.73 6.56
C ARG A 32 -10.42 5.81 7.36
N HIS A 33 -11.18 4.74 7.41
CA HIS A 33 -12.53 4.69 7.99
C HIS A 33 -12.59 3.75 9.18
N ALA A 34 -13.10 4.23 10.31
CA ALA A 34 -13.34 3.44 11.51
C ALA A 34 -14.42 2.35 11.32
N GLY A 35 -15.37 2.58 10.41
CA GLY A 35 -16.47 1.65 10.09
C GLY A 35 -16.11 0.54 9.10
N THR A 36 -14.83 0.24 8.90
CA THR A 36 -14.42 -0.86 8.02
C THR A 36 -14.89 -2.19 8.61
N ASN A 37 -15.74 -2.91 7.86
CA ASN A 37 -16.22 -4.23 8.29
C ASN A 37 -15.07 -5.26 8.14
N LEU A 38 -14.60 -5.79 9.26
CA LEU A 38 -13.47 -6.72 9.34
C LEU A 38 -13.90 -8.00 10.06
N PRO A 39 -13.22 -9.12 9.78
CA PRO A 39 -13.44 -10.37 10.52
C PRO A 39 -13.19 -10.21 12.04
N PRO A 40 -13.82 -11.03 12.89
CA PRO A 40 -13.53 -11.04 14.32
C PRO A 40 -12.04 -11.25 14.61
N GLY A 41 -11.53 -10.58 15.65
CA GLY A 41 -10.13 -10.68 16.08
C GLY A 41 -9.14 -9.80 15.31
N VAL A 42 -9.59 -9.10 14.27
CA VAL A 42 -8.76 -8.13 13.54
C VAL A 42 -8.76 -6.79 14.26
N GLN A 43 -7.57 -6.24 14.51
CA GLN A 43 -7.42 -4.92 15.12
C GLN A 43 -7.46 -3.84 14.04
N LEU A 44 -8.30 -2.81 14.24
CA LEU A 44 -8.43 -1.68 13.32
C LEU A 44 -7.76 -0.42 13.87
N TYR A 45 -6.93 0.19 13.05
CA TYR A 45 -6.31 1.49 13.32
C TYR A 45 -6.73 2.49 12.24
N VAL A 46 -7.23 3.64 12.66
CA VAL A 46 -7.58 4.71 11.71
C VAL A 46 -6.31 5.41 11.26
N TRP A 47 -6.09 5.42 9.96
CA TRP A 47 -4.93 6.08 9.36
C TRP A 47 -5.23 6.60 7.96
N ASP A 48 -4.97 7.87 7.77
CA ASP A 48 -4.94 8.50 6.44
C ASP A 48 -3.49 8.71 6.02
N ALA A 49 -3.03 7.88 5.10
CA ALA A 49 -1.65 7.87 4.63
C ALA A 49 -1.19 9.21 4.02
N MET A 50 -2.11 10.07 3.60
CA MET A 50 -1.77 11.40 3.06
C MET A 50 -1.56 12.46 4.14
N LYS A 51 -2.01 12.20 5.38
CA LYS A 51 -1.95 13.18 6.49
C LYS A 51 -0.73 13.04 7.40
N GLY A 52 0.01 11.95 7.29
CA GLY A 52 1.19 11.73 8.12
C GLY A 52 1.50 10.26 8.39
N PRO A 53 2.38 9.99 9.34
CA PRO A 53 2.76 8.63 9.70
C PRO A 53 1.58 7.86 10.32
N PRO A 54 1.60 6.52 10.25
CA PRO A 54 0.61 5.68 10.92
C PRO A 54 0.74 5.78 12.46
N PRO A 55 -0.34 5.49 13.20
CA PRO A 55 -0.27 5.39 14.65
C PRO A 55 0.78 4.36 15.08
N GLU A 56 1.63 4.68 16.03
CA GLU A 56 2.74 3.84 16.49
C GLU A 56 2.27 2.43 16.89
N LEU A 57 1.19 2.34 17.66
CA LEU A 57 0.59 1.08 18.09
C LEU A 57 0.16 0.17 16.93
N SER A 58 -0.13 0.74 15.75
CA SER A 58 -0.50 -0.05 14.57
C SER A 58 0.67 -0.86 14.00
N LEU A 59 1.90 -0.44 14.28
CA LEU A 59 3.12 -1.07 13.80
C LEU A 59 3.87 -1.84 14.89
N GLU A 60 3.54 -1.63 16.15
CA GLU A 60 4.19 -2.31 17.28
C GLU A 60 4.05 -3.82 17.19
N GLY A 61 5.17 -4.54 17.31
CA GLY A 61 5.22 -6.00 17.27
C GLY A 61 4.88 -6.64 15.92
N VAL A 62 4.83 -5.84 14.85
CA VAL A 62 4.52 -6.31 13.50
C VAL A 62 5.73 -7.03 12.89
N ASP A 63 5.51 -8.22 12.34
CA ASP A 63 6.51 -9.04 11.67
C ASP A 63 6.57 -8.77 10.15
N ALA A 64 5.40 -8.45 9.55
CA ALA A 64 5.27 -8.16 8.12
C ALA A 64 4.25 -7.06 7.87
N VAL A 65 4.50 -6.25 6.83
CA VAL A 65 3.57 -5.20 6.37
C VAL A 65 3.17 -5.47 4.94
N VAL A 66 1.87 -5.40 4.64
CA VAL A 66 1.32 -5.44 3.28
C VAL A 66 0.64 -4.12 2.97
N HIS A 67 1.25 -3.34 2.09
CA HIS A 67 0.78 -1.99 1.75
C HIS A 67 0.08 -1.98 0.39
N LEU A 68 -1.27 -2.01 0.42
CA LEU A 68 -2.15 -2.03 -0.76
C LEU A 68 -3.03 -0.77 -0.85
N ALA A 69 -2.89 0.17 0.08
CA ALA A 69 -3.69 1.39 0.07
C ALA A 69 -3.31 2.28 -1.12
N GLY A 70 -4.31 2.83 -1.76
CA GLY A 70 -4.15 3.77 -2.86
C GLY A 70 -5.50 4.27 -3.36
N GLU A 71 -5.54 5.48 -3.90
CA GLU A 71 -6.73 6.03 -4.53
C GLU A 71 -7.13 5.18 -5.74
N PRO A 72 -8.42 4.85 -5.94
CA PRO A 72 -8.88 4.12 -7.11
C PRO A 72 -8.47 4.80 -8.42
N ILE A 73 -7.99 4.02 -9.39
CA ILE A 73 -7.63 4.55 -10.72
C ILE A 73 -8.79 4.44 -11.73
N ALA A 74 -9.75 3.54 -11.47
CA ALA A 74 -10.91 3.30 -12.33
C ALA A 74 -11.99 4.36 -12.09
N GLN A 75 -11.69 5.62 -12.42
CA GLN A 75 -12.60 6.76 -12.31
C GLN A 75 -12.24 7.82 -13.37
N ARG A 76 -13.11 8.82 -13.59
CA ARG A 76 -12.79 9.94 -14.50
C ARG A 76 -11.66 10.77 -13.90
N TRP A 77 -10.60 11.02 -14.67
CA TRP A 77 -9.43 11.74 -14.22
C TRP A 77 -9.57 13.25 -14.46
N SER A 78 -9.63 14.00 -13.39
CA SER A 78 -9.31 15.43 -13.33
C SER A 78 -7.88 15.59 -12.78
N ASP A 79 -7.34 16.79 -12.81
CA ASP A 79 -6.03 17.07 -12.22
C ASP A 79 -6.02 16.81 -10.71
N GLU A 80 -7.11 17.11 -10.03
CA GLU A 80 -7.28 16.78 -8.61
C GLU A 80 -7.24 15.26 -8.35
N VAL A 81 -7.92 14.47 -9.19
CA VAL A 81 -7.91 13.00 -9.07
C VAL A 81 -6.52 12.45 -9.36
N LYS A 82 -5.83 12.96 -10.38
CA LYS A 82 -4.43 12.57 -10.66
C LYS A 82 -3.51 12.86 -9.47
N GLN A 83 -3.68 14.03 -8.84
CA GLN A 83 -2.91 14.39 -7.65
C GLN A 83 -3.21 13.43 -6.47
N LYS A 84 -4.48 13.06 -6.23
CA LYS A 84 -4.86 12.07 -5.22
C LYS A 84 -4.26 10.69 -5.53
N ILE A 85 -4.30 10.24 -6.78
CA ILE A 85 -3.70 8.98 -7.23
C ILE A 85 -2.19 8.96 -6.94
N ARG A 86 -1.47 10.03 -7.29
CA ARG A 86 -0.03 10.17 -7.06
C ARG A 86 0.30 10.21 -5.56
N ASN A 87 -0.37 11.08 -4.82
CA ASN A 87 -0.06 11.31 -3.40
C ASN A 87 -0.39 10.10 -2.54
N SER A 88 -1.52 9.42 -2.79
CA SER A 88 -1.89 8.23 -2.02
C SER A 88 -0.83 7.12 -2.13
N ARG A 89 -0.11 7.06 -3.24
CA ARG A 89 0.96 6.09 -3.47
C ARG A 89 2.32 6.60 -3.03
N ALA A 90 2.80 7.70 -3.62
CA ALA A 90 4.15 8.19 -3.35
C ALA A 90 4.30 8.75 -1.92
N THR A 91 3.41 9.66 -1.50
CA THR A 91 3.46 10.27 -0.17
C THR A 91 3.03 9.29 0.91
N GLY A 92 1.94 8.55 0.68
CA GLY A 92 1.44 7.56 1.63
C GLY A 92 2.46 6.46 1.93
N THR A 93 3.12 5.93 0.90
CA THR A 93 4.18 4.94 1.09
C THR A 93 5.38 5.54 1.81
N ARG A 94 5.75 6.79 1.50
CA ARG A 94 6.85 7.47 2.20
C ARG A 94 6.57 7.60 3.70
N HIS A 95 5.38 8.03 4.10
CA HIS A 95 5.00 8.13 5.51
C HIS A 95 5.09 6.78 6.23
N LEU A 96 4.62 5.70 5.58
CA LEU A 96 4.73 4.35 6.14
C LEU A 96 6.19 3.95 6.32
N VAL A 97 7.01 4.08 5.26
CA VAL A 97 8.42 3.65 5.31
C VAL A 97 9.23 4.47 6.30
N GLN A 98 8.99 5.79 6.39
CA GLN A 98 9.61 6.62 7.42
C GLN A 98 9.26 6.13 8.83
N ALA A 99 8.00 5.83 9.11
CA ALA A 99 7.61 5.28 10.40
C ALA A 99 8.30 3.93 10.68
N LEU A 100 8.35 3.04 9.68
CA LEU A 100 9.05 1.76 9.82
C LEU A 100 10.56 1.94 10.05
N SER A 101 11.18 2.96 9.44
CA SER A 101 12.63 3.21 9.56
C SER A 101 13.06 3.66 10.96
N THR A 102 12.16 4.28 11.72
CA THR A 102 12.42 4.78 13.08
C THR A 102 12.14 3.75 14.17
N MET A 103 11.56 2.60 13.82
CA MET A 103 11.26 1.55 14.80
C MET A 103 12.52 0.88 15.31
N SER A 104 12.56 0.59 16.61
CA SER A 104 13.63 -0.22 17.25
C SER A 104 13.61 -1.67 16.75
N ARG A 105 12.42 -2.25 16.56
CA ARG A 105 12.21 -3.55 15.93
C ARG A 105 11.41 -3.38 14.63
N ARG A 106 12.09 -3.47 13.51
CA ARG A 106 11.47 -3.36 12.19
C ARG A 106 10.84 -4.68 11.76
N PRO A 107 9.71 -4.64 11.00
CA PRO A 107 9.22 -5.83 10.32
C PRO A 107 10.29 -6.41 9.39
N SER A 108 10.32 -7.73 9.28
CA SER A 108 11.26 -8.42 8.37
C SER A 108 10.88 -8.31 6.90
N VAL A 109 9.60 -7.99 6.61
CA VAL A 109 9.06 -7.94 5.25
C VAL A 109 8.14 -6.74 5.10
N LEU A 110 8.33 -5.99 4.01
CA LEU A 110 7.38 -5.02 3.48
C LEU A 110 7.01 -5.42 2.05
N VAL A 111 5.76 -5.81 1.85
CA VAL A 111 5.18 -6.04 0.52
C VAL A 111 4.42 -4.78 0.13
N CYS A 112 4.84 -4.12 -0.93
CA CYS A 112 4.17 -2.94 -1.47
C CYS A 112 3.51 -3.27 -2.82
N GLY A 113 2.30 -2.78 -3.04
CA GLY A 113 1.66 -2.88 -4.34
C GLY A 113 2.48 -2.17 -5.42
N SER A 114 2.37 -2.66 -6.65
CA SER A 114 2.87 -2.00 -7.87
C SER A 114 1.84 -2.18 -8.98
N ALA A 115 2.13 -1.72 -10.18
CA ALA A 115 1.22 -1.86 -11.30
C ALA A 115 1.97 -1.95 -12.64
N ILE A 116 1.39 -2.69 -13.60
CA ILE A 116 1.91 -2.80 -14.99
C ILE A 116 1.97 -1.44 -15.69
N GLY A 117 1.23 -0.44 -15.21
CA GLY A 117 1.32 0.94 -15.68
C GLY A 117 2.74 1.53 -15.59
N TYR A 118 3.63 0.92 -14.80
CA TYR A 118 5.07 1.25 -14.75
C TYR A 118 5.71 1.24 -16.14
N TYR A 119 5.32 0.29 -16.98
CA TYR A 119 5.92 0.11 -18.30
C TYR A 119 5.33 1.03 -19.38
N GLY A 120 4.17 1.67 -19.12
CA GLY A 120 3.47 2.45 -20.14
C GLY A 120 2.95 1.59 -21.28
N SER A 121 2.74 2.21 -22.45
CA SER A 121 2.33 1.50 -23.68
C SER A 121 3.57 1.15 -24.50
N ARG A 122 3.80 -0.14 -24.72
CA ARG A 122 5.01 -0.69 -25.37
C ARG A 122 4.68 -1.61 -26.56
N GLY A 123 3.44 -1.57 -27.08
CA GLY A 123 3.02 -2.45 -28.18
C GLY A 123 3.18 -3.92 -27.81
N ASP A 124 3.77 -4.71 -28.72
CA ASP A 124 3.97 -6.17 -28.55
C ASP A 124 5.29 -6.54 -27.88
N GLU A 125 5.99 -5.57 -27.26
CA GLU A 125 7.24 -5.83 -26.55
C GLU A 125 7.01 -6.74 -25.34
N VAL A 126 7.80 -7.80 -25.23
CA VAL A 126 7.80 -8.67 -24.04
C VAL A 126 8.48 -7.94 -22.88
N LEU A 127 7.74 -7.67 -21.84
CA LEU A 127 8.21 -6.94 -20.68
C LEU A 127 8.56 -7.89 -19.54
N THR A 128 9.65 -7.57 -18.83
CA THR A 128 10.12 -8.28 -17.65
C THR A 128 10.36 -7.29 -16.51
N GLU A 129 10.71 -7.77 -15.33
CA GLU A 129 11.05 -6.94 -14.18
C GLU A 129 12.31 -6.07 -14.41
N GLN A 130 13.14 -6.42 -15.40
CA GLN A 130 14.33 -5.66 -15.80
C GLN A 130 14.02 -4.59 -16.86
N SER A 131 12.82 -4.61 -17.44
CA SER A 131 12.42 -3.62 -18.43
C SER A 131 12.35 -2.22 -17.82
N ALA A 132 12.87 -1.24 -18.55
CA ALA A 132 12.85 0.16 -18.10
C ALA A 132 11.42 0.70 -17.98
N PRO A 133 11.18 1.71 -17.12
CA PRO A 133 9.89 2.35 -17.04
C PRO A 133 9.53 3.01 -18.38
N GLY A 134 8.24 3.01 -18.67
CA GLY A 134 7.69 3.74 -19.81
C GLY A 134 7.49 5.22 -19.51
N SER A 135 6.64 5.86 -20.29
CA SER A 135 6.29 7.28 -20.15
C SER A 135 4.80 7.45 -19.84
N GLY A 136 4.46 8.67 -19.38
CA GLY A 136 3.10 9.09 -19.08
C GLY A 136 2.75 9.00 -17.62
N PHE A 137 1.58 9.55 -17.26
CA PHE A 137 1.16 9.78 -15.88
C PHE A 137 1.26 8.52 -15.00
N MET A 138 0.79 7.37 -15.47
CA MET A 138 0.81 6.14 -14.66
C MET A 138 2.23 5.60 -14.48
N ALA A 139 3.07 5.69 -15.50
CA ALA A 139 4.48 5.31 -15.39
C ALA A 139 5.20 6.19 -14.36
N ASP A 140 4.99 7.50 -14.43
CA ASP A 140 5.57 8.46 -13.48
C ASP A 140 5.09 8.21 -12.04
N VAL A 141 3.81 7.88 -11.86
CA VAL A 141 3.26 7.51 -10.54
C VAL A 141 3.92 6.25 -10.03
N CYS A 142 4.04 5.20 -10.85
CA CYS A 142 4.66 3.94 -10.44
C CYS A 142 6.15 4.11 -10.11
N VAL A 143 6.89 4.89 -10.90
CA VAL A 143 8.30 5.23 -10.62
C VAL A 143 8.41 5.97 -9.27
N ALA A 144 7.56 6.98 -9.03
CA ALA A 144 7.57 7.73 -7.77
C ALA A 144 7.19 6.84 -6.57
N TRP A 145 6.30 5.87 -6.78
CA TRP A 145 5.86 4.91 -5.77
C TRP A 145 6.97 3.92 -5.39
N SER A 146 7.71 3.43 -6.40
CA SER A 146 8.78 2.43 -6.23
C SER A 146 10.12 3.02 -5.75
N ARG A 147 10.26 4.35 -5.73
CA ARG A 147 11.50 4.99 -5.23
C ARG A 147 11.68 4.64 -3.76
N LYS A 148 12.77 3.93 -3.46
CA LYS A 148 13.19 3.70 -2.08
C LYS A 148 13.36 5.07 -1.40
N PRO A 149 12.72 5.33 -0.26
CA PRO A 149 13.15 6.48 0.56
C PRO A 149 14.59 6.22 0.98
N ILE A 150 15.41 7.20 0.75
CA ILE A 150 16.81 7.23 1.19
C ILE A 150 16.81 7.37 2.70
#